data_c8c610ed52a551d0af96dc165590c22a
#
_entry.id   c8c610ed52a551d0af96dc165590c22a
#
_cell.length_a   1.000
_cell.length_b   1.000
_cell.length_c   1.000
_cell.angle_alpha   90.00
_cell.angle_beta   90.00
_cell.angle_gamma   90.00
#
_symmetry.space_group_name_H-M   'P 1'
#
loop_
_entity.id
_entity.type
_entity.pdbx_description
1 polymer ?
#
loop_
_entity_poly.entity_id
_entity_poly.type
_entity_poly.pdbx_seq_one_letter_code
_entity_poly.pdbx_strand_id
1 'polypeptide(L)'
;MRVFVTGHKGYIGPHVVELLKAAGHHVTGCDINLFQESQIAHVAVPDRDIEKDIRELELDDLRGYDCVMHLAAISNDPMGDINPDITYSINLHGSIRLAQISKEAGVTRFLFSSSCSIYGKGETNDLTESASLNPLTAYAVSKIETEKALQKMADESFCPVYLRNSTAYGFSPMFRIDLVVNNLLACALSKGDIQMKSDGEPWRPLIHCRDIAHAFVALLEAPTSLIHNKAINIGSNDQNFQVKDVAAKVHDLVPSANIIFTGEVGADPRDYRVNFDLLTAILPGFKFEYTLDSGMQHLLEVLRNMNFSAADFDGERFVRLRLLKKNLALEPQL
;
A
#
# COMPACT_ATOMS: atom_id res chain seq x y z
N MET A 1 9.62 -5.87 20.60
CA MET A 1 9.23 -7.11 19.88
C MET A 1 10.22 -7.36 18.75
N ARG A 2 10.32 -8.62 18.30
CA ARG A 2 11.05 -8.99 17.07
C ARG A 2 10.05 -9.07 15.94
N VAL A 3 10.19 -8.20 14.93
CA VAL A 3 9.22 -8.05 13.84
C VAL A 3 9.87 -8.44 12.51
N PHE A 4 9.20 -9.31 11.76
CA PHE A 4 9.60 -9.70 10.41
C PHE A 4 8.72 -8.94 9.40
N VAL A 5 9.33 -8.12 8.55
CA VAL A 5 8.63 -7.25 7.60
C VAL A 5 8.93 -7.72 6.18
N THR A 6 7.93 -8.23 5.47
CA THR A 6 8.07 -8.52 4.03
C THR A 6 7.68 -7.32 3.19
N GLY A 7 8.35 -7.10 2.08
CA GLY A 7 8.10 -5.92 1.23
C GLY A 7 8.68 -4.62 1.81
N HIS A 8 9.70 -4.72 2.64
CA HIS A 8 10.30 -3.57 3.33
C HIS A 8 11.01 -2.58 2.39
N LYS A 9 11.39 -2.99 1.19
CA LYS A 9 11.92 -2.12 0.11
C LYS A 9 10.84 -1.67 -0.88
N GLY A 10 9.56 -1.86 -0.53
CA GLY A 10 8.41 -1.34 -1.30
C GLY A 10 8.11 0.13 -0.98
N TYR A 11 6.92 0.62 -1.40
CA TYR A 11 6.52 2.01 -1.21
C TYR A 11 6.21 2.38 0.26
N ILE A 12 5.58 1.48 1.01
CA ILE A 12 5.21 1.69 2.42
C ILE A 12 6.31 1.18 3.37
N GLY A 13 7.01 0.12 2.96
CA GLY A 13 7.96 -0.61 3.79
C GLY A 13 9.05 0.22 4.48
N PRO A 14 9.71 1.20 3.82
CA PRO A 14 10.72 2.03 4.45
C PRO A 14 10.21 2.81 5.66
N HIS A 15 8.98 3.32 5.60
CA HIS A 15 8.34 4.00 6.72
C HIS A 15 8.00 3.03 7.86
N VAL A 16 7.58 1.79 7.54
CA VAL A 16 7.34 0.75 8.56
C VAL A 16 8.63 0.42 9.30
N VAL A 17 9.74 0.21 8.57
CA VAL A 17 11.05 -0.08 9.19
C VAL A 17 11.50 1.07 10.08
N GLU A 18 11.43 2.31 9.58
CA GLU A 18 11.80 3.52 10.32
C GLU A 18 11.02 3.63 11.64
N LEU A 19 9.70 3.52 11.57
CA LEU A 19 8.82 3.69 12.73
C LEU A 19 8.96 2.55 13.74
N LEU A 20 9.10 1.30 13.29
CA LEU A 20 9.36 0.16 14.17
C LEU A 20 10.68 0.33 14.93
N LYS A 21 11.74 0.78 14.25
CA LYS A 21 13.03 1.03 14.89
C LYS A 21 12.96 2.21 15.87
N ALA A 22 12.25 3.27 15.52
CA ALA A 22 12.01 4.40 16.42
C ALA A 22 11.23 3.99 17.68
N ALA A 23 10.31 3.03 17.56
CA ALA A 23 9.59 2.43 18.70
C ALA A 23 10.40 1.38 19.48
N GLY A 24 11.66 1.13 19.11
CA GLY A 24 12.56 0.20 19.83
C GLY A 24 12.33 -1.29 19.50
N HIS A 25 11.67 -1.60 18.39
CA HIS A 25 11.54 -2.98 17.92
C HIS A 25 12.78 -3.45 17.17
N HIS A 26 13.07 -4.75 17.23
CA HIS A 26 14.08 -5.39 16.39
C HIS A 26 13.44 -5.81 15.06
N VAL A 27 13.95 -5.30 13.95
CA VAL A 27 13.34 -5.44 12.63
C VAL A 27 14.19 -6.30 11.70
N THR A 28 13.61 -7.36 11.15
CA THR A 28 14.15 -8.06 9.98
C THR A 28 13.31 -7.75 8.77
N GLY A 29 13.93 -7.24 7.72
CA GLY A 29 13.29 -7.00 6.43
C GLY A 29 13.54 -8.15 5.45
N CYS A 30 12.51 -8.52 4.67
CA CYS A 30 12.62 -9.48 3.56
C CYS A 30 12.00 -8.88 2.30
N ASP A 31 12.76 -8.84 1.19
CA ASP A 31 12.33 -8.30 -0.09
C ASP A 31 13.19 -8.88 -1.23
N ILE A 32 12.67 -8.97 -2.43
CA ILE A 32 13.43 -9.35 -3.63
C ILE A 32 14.04 -8.15 -4.36
N ASN A 33 13.86 -6.94 -3.83
CA ASN A 33 14.47 -5.69 -4.30
C ASN A 33 14.20 -5.31 -5.77
N LEU A 34 13.04 -5.71 -6.31
CA LEU A 34 12.67 -5.47 -7.72
C LEU A 34 12.65 -4.00 -8.15
N PHE A 35 12.52 -3.08 -7.20
CA PHE A 35 12.26 -1.67 -7.47
C PHE A 35 13.38 -0.74 -6.98
N GLN A 36 14.59 -1.24 -6.83
CA GLN A 36 15.74 -0.46 -6.34
C GLN A 36 15.97 0.84 -7.13
N GLU A 37 15.74 0.83 -8.43
CA GLU A 37 15.90 2.00 -9.30
C GLU A 37 14.97 3.17 -8.92
N SER A 38 13.84 2.90 -8.24
CA SER A 38 12.89 3.93 -7.80
C SER A 38 13.33 4.68 -6.54
N GLN A 39 14.46 4.32 -5.95
CA GLN A 39 14.94 4.96 -4.73
C GLN A 39 15.34 6.41 -5.01
N ILE A 40 14.80 7.36 -4.23
CA ILE A 40 15.07 8.80 -4.33
C ILE A 40 15.63 9.41 -3.04
N ALA A 41 15.59 8.66 -1.94
CA ALA A 41 16.11 9.11 -0.65
C ALA A 41 16.68 7.92 0.13
N HIS A 42 17.27 8.22 1.29
CA HIS A 42 17.78 7.19 2.19
C HIS A 42 16.64 6.28 2.68
N VAL A 43 16.83 4.97 2.57
CA VAL A 43 15.91 3.95 3.09
C VAL A 43 16.39 3.52 4.48
N ALA A 44 15.47 3.50 5.45
CA ALA A 44 15.77 3.02 6.79
C ALA A 44 16.23 1.54 6.72
N VAL A 45 17.38 1.28 7.34
CA VAL A 45 18.00 -0.06 7.32
C VAL A 45 17.43 -0.89 8.48
N PRO A 46 16.86 -2.07 8.21
CA PRO A 46 16.47 -3.01 9.27
C PRO A 46 17.70 -3.59 10.00
N ASP A 47 17.51 -4.21 11.16
CA ASP A 47 18.62 -4.84 11.89
C ASP A 47 19.17 -6.06 11.16
N ARG A 48 18.33 -6.72 10.37
CA ARG A 48 18.72 -7.76 9.42
C ARG A 48 17.96 -7.57 8.11
N ASP A 49 18.67 -7.61 6.99
CA ASP A 49 18.12 -7.53 5.63
C ASP A 49 18.28 -8.89 4.94
N ILE A 50 17.19 -9.43 4.41
CA ILE A 50 17.14 -10.72 3.69
C ILE A 50 16.62 -10.45 2.29
N GLU A 51 17.43 -10.77 1.28
CA GLU A 51 16.99 -10.76 -0.11
C GLU A 51 16.49 -12.16 -0.47
N LYS A 52 15.16 -12.33 -0.44
CA LYS A 52 14.51 -13.62 -0.68
C LYS A 52 13.05 -13.42 -1.11
N ASP A 53 12.58 -14.28 -2.04
CA ASP A 53 11.16 -14.34 -2.38
C ASP A 53 10.36 -14.90 -1.19
N ILE A 54 9.19 -14.33 -0.93
CA ILE A 54 8.30 -14.81 0.15
C ILE A 54 7.86 -16.27 -0.05
N ARG A 55 7.83 -16.74 -1.30
CA ARG A 55 7.48 -18.11 -1.67
C ARG A 55 8.56 -19.12 -1.28
N GLU A 56 9.80 -18.66 -1.09
CA GLU A 56 10.97 -19.47 -0.73
C GLU A 56 11.28 -19.44 0.77
N LEU A 57 10.57 -18.59 1.55
CA LEU A 57 10.77 -18.54 2.99
C LEU A 57 10.45 -19.89 3.64
N GLU A 58 11.26 -20.29 4.59
CA GLU A 58 11.14 -21.53 5.34
C GLU A 58 10.77 -21.27 6.80
N LEU A 59 10.36 -22.30 7.50
CA LEU A 59 9.98 -22.24 8.92
C LEU A 59 11.08 -21.59 9.78
N ASP A 60 12.34 -21.96 9.53
CA ASP A 60 13.49 -21.48 10.30
C ASP A 60 13.78 -20.00 10.06
N ASP A 61 13.36 -19.41 8.91
CA ASP A 61 13.45 -17.99 8.66
C ASP A 61 12.56 -17.17 9.62
N LEU A 62 11.51 -17.79 10.17
CA LEU A 62 10.48 -17.13 10.99
C LEU A 62 10.52 -17.49 12.48
N ARG A 63 11.42 -18.39 12.90
CA ARG A 63 11.54 -18.77 14.31
C ARG A 63 11.98 -17.61 15.21
N GLY A 64 11.27 -17.45 16.32
CA GLY A 64 11.60 -16.45 17.34
C GLY A 64 11.20 -15.04 17.00
N TYR A 65 10.34 -14.81 15.99
CA TYR A 65 9.67 -13.53 15.77
C TYR A 65 8.32 -13.51 16.49
N ASP A 66 7.97 -12.34 17.03
CA ASP A 66 6.70 -12.10 17.71
C ASP A 66 5.59 -11.77 16.68
N CYS A 67 5.97 -11.09 15.60
CA CYS A 67 5.05 -10.61 14.59
C CYS A 67 5.64 -10.70 13.18
N VAL A 68 4.77 -11.00 12.21
CA VAL A 68 5.02 -10.78 10.78
C VAL A 68 4.14 -9.64 10.29
N MET A 69 4.75 -8.61 9.68
CA MET A 69 4.09 -7.57 8.90
C MET A 69 4.24 -7.88 7.41
N HIS A 70 3.16 -8.30 6.79
CA HIS A 70 3.19 -8.77 5.42
C HIS A 70 2.72 -7.70 4.43
N LEU A 71 3.69 -6.99 3.81
CA LEU A 71 3.45 -5.95 2.80
C LEU A 71 3.86 -6.40 1.38
N ALA A 72 4.67 -7.45 1.24
CA ALA A 72 5.11 -7.94 -0.06
C ALA A 72 3.92 -8.37 -0.93
N ALA A 73 3.80 -7.77 -2.11
CA ALA A 73 2.80 -8.09 -3.10
C ALA A 73 3.11 -7.43 -4.44
N ILE A 74 2.57 -7.96 -5.53
CA ILE A 74 2.33 -7.18 -6.75
C ILE A 74 1.16 -6.25 -6.43
N SER A 75 1.44 -4.94 -6.28
CA SER A 75 0.65 -4.02 -5.47
C SER A 75 -0.23 -3.04 -6.24
N ASN A 76 -0.52 -3.29 -7.50
CA ASN A 76 -1.50 -2.52 -8.24
C ASN A 76 -2.22 -3.34 -9.31
N ASP A 77 -3.42 -2.88 -9.68
CA ASP A 77 -4.29 -3.60 -10.61
C ASP A 77 -3.67 -3.76 -12.01
N PRO A 78 -3.07 -2.72 -12.65
CA PRO A 78 -2.45 -2.89 -13.96
C PRO A 78 -1.27 -3.87 -13.97
N MET A 79 -0.57 -4.05 -12.85
CA MET A 79 0.48 -5.06 -12.72
C MET A 79 -0.14 -6.45 -12.60
N GLY A 80 -1.24 -6.57 -11.84
CA GLY A 80 -1.99 -7.81 -11.67
C GLY A 80 -2.58 -8.35 -12.98
N ASP A 81 -2.93 -7.47 -13.90
CA ASP A 81 -3.56 -7.83 -15.18
C ASP A 81 -2.56 -8.29 -16.25
N ILE A 82 -1.25 -8.03 -16.09
CA ILE A 82 -0.23 -8.51 -17.04
C ILE A 82 -0.16 -10.02 -17.04
N ASN A 83 -0.16 -10.62 -15.86
CA ASN A 83 -0.17 -12.06 -15.65
C ASN A 83 -0.88 -12.39 -14.33
N PRO A 84 -2.19 -12.72 -14.41
CA PRO A 84 -2.96 -13.10 -13.22
C PRO A 84 -2.37 -14.29 -12.45
N ASP A 85 -1.74 -15.24 -13.13
CA ASP A 85 -1.16 -16.43 -12.49
C ASP A 85 0.01 -16.06 -11.59
N ILE A 86 0.88 -15.15 -12.02
CA ILE A 86 1.98 -14.61 -11.19
C ILE A 86 1.38 -13.86 -10.00
N THR A 87 0.34 -13.05 -10.22
CA THR A 87 -0.35 -12.34 -9.15
C THR A 87 -0.90 -13.31 -8.11
N TYR A 88 -1.59 -14.37 -8.52
CA TYR A 88 -2.09 -15.38 -7.59
C TYR A 88 -0.95 -16.17 -6.92
N SER A 89 0.09 -16.52 -7.66
CA SER A 89 1.26 -17.22 -7.10
C SER A 89 1.88 -16.44 -5.93
N ILE A 90 2.11 -15.13 -6.13
CA ILE A 90 2.77 -14.27 -5.12
C ILE A 90 1.77 -13.80 -4.07
N ASN A 91 0.67 -13.14 -4.49
CA ASN A 91 -0.21 -12.42 -3.57
C ASN A 91 -1.15 -13.34 -2.80
N LEU A 92 -1.55 -14.48 -3.38
CA LEU A 92 -2.47 -15.43 -2.75
C LEU A 92 -1.70 -16.60 -2.14
N HIS A 93 -1.11 -17.43 -2.99
CA HIS A 93 -0.47 -18.68 -2.53
C HIS A 93 0.75 -18.42 -1.66
N GLY A 94 1.60 -17.45 -2.05
CA GLY A 94 2.75 -17.00 -1.27
C GLY A 94 2.35 -16.45 0.11
N SER A 95 1.29 -15.62 0.15
CA SER A 95 0.79 -15.05 1.42
C SER A 95 0.19 -16.10 2.34
N ILE A 96 -0.60 -17.05 1.80
CA ILE A 96 -1.19 -18.14 2.58
C ILE A 96 -0.08 -19.03 3.17
N ARG A 97 0.89 -19.43 2.33
CA ARG A 97 2.03 -20.22 2.77
C ARG A 97 2.84 -19.49 3.84
N LEU A 98 3.12 -18.21 3.65
CA LEU A 98 3.82 -17.39 4.65
C LEU A 98 3.10 -17.40 6.00
N ALA A 99 1.78 -17.25 6.00
CA ALA A 99 0.98 -17.27 7.23
C ALA A 99 1.01 -18.65 7.90
N GLN A 100 0.94 -19.74 7.12
CA GLN A 100 1.04 -21.10 7.63
C GLN A 100 2.36 -21.34 8.35
N ILE A 101 3.49 -21.08 7.69
CA ILE A 101 4.81 -21.26 8.30
C ILE A 101 5.07 -20.26 9.44
N SER A 102 4.46 -19.07 9.42
CA SER A 102 4.52 -18.12 10.54
C SER A 102 3.86 -18.72 11.78
N LYS A 103 2.65 -19.27 11.64
CA LYS A 103 1.91 -19.92 12.72
C LYS A 103 2.70 -21.12 13.27
N GLU A 104 3.21 -21.99 12.39
CA GLU A 104 4.03 -23.15 12.76
C GLU A 104 5.33 -22.75 13.47
N ALA A 105 5.94 -21.61 13.11
CA ALA A 105 7.13 -21.06 13.75
C ALA A 105 6.86 -20.42 15.12
N GLY A 106 5.59 -20.32 15.53
CA GLY A 106 5.19 -19.74 16.80
C GLY A 106 5.03 -18.21 16.77
N VAL A 107 4.92 -17.60 15.58
CA VAL A 107 4.57 -16.18 15.44
C VAL A 107 3.14 -15.99 15.93
N THR A 108 2.95 -15.08 16.89
CA THR A 108 1.64 -14.86 17.53
C THR A 108 0.78 -13.82 16.83
N ARG A 109 1.38 -12.90 16.06
CA ARG A 109 0.68 -11.79 15.39
C ARG A 109 1.05 -11.70 13.92
N PHE A 110 0.05 -11.59 13.05
CA PHE A 110 0.24 -11.49 11.60
C PHE A 110 -0.55 -10.31 11.04
N LEU A 111 0.12 -9.21 10.72
CA LEU A 111 -0.50 -8.01 10.15
C LEU A 111 -0.43 -8.07 8.62
N PHE A 112 -1.57 -8.27 7.98
CA PHE A 112 -1.67 -8.41 6.52
C PHE A 112 -2.07 -7.09 5.86
N SER A 113 -1.26 -6.60 4.94
CA SER A 113 -1.58 -5.45 4.10
C SER A 113 -2.63 -5.82 3.06
N SER A 114 -3.91 -5.69 3.43
CA SER A 114 -5.05 -5.75 2.54
C SER A 114 -5.30 -4.38 1.90
N SER A 115 -6.44 -4.18 1.23
CA SER A 115 -6.72 -2.96 0.47
C SER A 115 -8.21 -2.67 0.40
N CYS A 116 -8.61 -1.39 0.45
CA CYS A 116 -9.98 -0.97 0.16
C CYS A 116 -10.40 -1.22 -1.31
N SER A 117 -9.47 -1.54 -2.22
CA SER A 117 -9.81 -1.93 -3.60
C SER A 117 -10.72 -3.16 -3.69
N ILE A 118 -10.79 -3.97 -2.62
CA ILE A 118 -11.69 -5.11 -2.50
C ILE A 118 -13.17 -4.74 -2.55
N TYR A 119 -13.52 -3.48 -2.24
CA TYR A 119 -14.89 -2.99 -2.32
C TYR A 119 -15.33 -2.72 -3.76
N GLY A 120 -14.40 -2.52 -4.70
CA GLY A 120 -14.63 -2.36 -6.13
C GLY A 120 -15.52 -1.17 -6.46
N LYS A 121 -16.74 -1.42 -6.95
CA LYS A 121 -17.79 -0.41 -7.07
C LYS A 121 -18.70 -0.54 -5.86
N GLY A 122 -18.60 0.41 -4.93
CA GLY A 122 -19.37 0.39 -3.69
C GLY A 122 -20.88 0.50 -3.94
N GLU A 123 -21.66 -0.28 -3.20
CA GLU A 123 -23.13 -0.23 -3.25
C GLU A 123 -23.69 0.93 -2.43
N THR A 124 -22.89 1.47 -1.49
CA THR A 124 -23.27 2.58 -0.60
C THR A 124 -22.14 3.59 -0.52
N ASN A 125 -22.47 4.79 -0.04
CA ASN A 125 -21.50 5.88 0.19
C ASN A 125 -20.82 5.81 1.57
N ASP A 126 -20.92 4.68 2.30
CA ASP A 126 -20.37 4.53 3.65
C ASP A 126 -20.01 3.06 3.89
N LEU A 127 -18.91 2.61 3.29
CA LEU A 127 -18.48 1.21 3.31
C LEU A 127 -17.70 0.89 4.57
N THR A 128 -18.34 0.17 5.48
CA THR A 128 -17.70 -0.39 6.66
C THR A 128 -17.03 -1.73 6.34
N GLU A 129 -16.31 -2.32 7.30
CA GLU A 129 -15.65 -3.61 7.15
C GLU A 129 -16.61 -4.78 6.88
N SER A 130 -17.90 -4.60 7.23
CA SER A 130 -18.98 -5.58 6.96
C SER A 130 -19.64 -5.42 5.58
N ALA A 131 -19.27 -4.40 4.81
CA ALA A 131 -19.83 -4.17 3.48
C ALA A 131 -19.51 -5.32 2.52
N SER A 132 -20.39 -5.50 1.52
CA SER A 132 -20.19 -6.47 0.44
C SER A 132 -18.87 -6.20 -0.30
N LEU A 133 -18.14 -7.26 -0.59
CA LEU A 133 -16.89 -7.21 -1.36
C LEU A 133 -17.19 -7.45 -2.84
N ASN A 134 -16.76 -6.53 -3.70
CA ASN A 134 -17.01 -6.58 -5.15
C ASN A 134 -15.69 -6.39 -5.93
N PRO A 135 -14.77 -7.38 -5.90
CA PRO A 135 -13.45 -7.25 -6.51
C PRO A 135 -13.55 -7.17 -8.03
N LEU A 136 -12.84 -6.24 -8.64
CA LEU A 136 -12.82 -6.00 -10.08
C LEU A 136 -11.54 -6.50 -10.77
N THR A 137 -10.52 -6.89 -9.99
CA THR A 137 -9.18 -7.23 -10.49
C THR A 137 -8.60 -8.45 -9.79
N ALA A 138 -7.63 -9.13 -10.43
CA ALA A 138 -6.90 -10.24 -9.83
C ALA A 138 -6.22 -9.84 -8.50
N TYR A 139 -5.73 -8.60 -8.42
CA TYR A 139 -5.19 -8.05 -7.17
C TYR A 139 -6.22 -8.02 -6.05
N ALA A 140 -7.40 -7.46 -6.29
CA ALA A 140 -8.47 -7.38 -5.28
C ALA A 140 -8.96 -8.78 -4.87
N VAL A 141 -9.14 -9.70 -5.83
CA VAL A 141 -9.50 -11.11 -5.56
C VAL A 141 -8.43 -11.76 -4.68
N SER A 142 -7.14 -11.60 -5.00
CA SER A 142 -6.05 -12.19 -4.21
C SER A 142 -6.08 -11.71 -2.75
N LYS A 143 -6.38 -10.43 -2.51
CA LYS A 143 -6.49 -9.89 -1.14
C LYS A 143 -7.66 -10.51 -0.38
N ILE A 144 -8.84 -10.63 -0.99
CA ILE A 144 -10.03 -11.25 -0.38
C ILE A 144 -9.77 -12.72 -0.03
N GLU A 145 -9.24 -13.49 -0.96
CA GLU A 145 -9.01 -14.92 -0.72
C GLU A 145 -7.92 -15.15 0.33
N THR A 146 -6.92 -14.27 0.41
CA THR A 146 -5.95 -14.28 1.51
C THR A 146 -6.62 -13.98 2.86
N GLU A 147 -7.46 -12.93 2.96
CA GLU A 147 -8.22 -12.65 4.19
C GLU A 147 -9.02 -13.87 4.64
N LYS A 148 -9.77 -14.52 3.72
CA LYS A 148 -10.57 -15.72 4.02
C LYS A 148 -9.71 -16.90 4.51
N ALA A 149 -8.52 -17.08 3.94
CA ALA A 149 -7.61 -18.15 4.37
C ALA A 149 -7.05 -17.87 5.77
N LEU A 150 -6.63 -16.62 6.02
CA LEU A 150 -6.13 -16.19 7.32
C LEU A 150 -7.20 -16.29 8.42
N GLN A 151 -8.46 -15.96 8.11
CA GLN A 151 -9.60 -16.11 9.03
C GLN A 151 -9.75 -17.55 9.55
N LYS A 152 -9.52 -18.54 8.69
CA LYS A 152 -9.58 -19.96 9.06
C LYS A 152 -8.38 -20.42 9.91
N MET A 153 -7.27 -19.68 9.85
CA MET A 153 -6.05 -19.97 10.63
C MET A 153 -6.07 -19.35 12.01
N ALA A 154 -6.95 -18.36 12.25
CA ALA A 154 -7.03 -17.63 13.49
C ALA A 154 -7.44 -18.55 14.65
N ASP A 155 -6.69 -18.51 15.75
CA ASP A 155 -6.99 -19.18 16.99
C ASP A 155 -6.29 -18.47 18.18
N GLU A 156 -6.29 -19.06 19.37
CA GLU A 156 -5.68 -18.48 20.57
C GLU A 156 -4.16 -18.25 20.43
N SER A 157 -3.49 -19.02 19.56
CA SER A 157 -2.04 -18.94 19.33
C SER A 157 -1.66 -18.00 18.18
N PHE A 158 -2.61 -17.65 17.29
CA PHE A 158 -2.35 -16.90 16.07
C PHE A 158 -3.40 -15.81 15.82
N CYS A 159 -2.96 -14.56 15.86
CA CYS A 159 -3.80 -13.37 15.70
C CYS A 159 -3.54 -12.68 14.35
N PRO A 160 -4.24 -13.08 13.28
CA PRO A 160 -4.20 -12.33 12.03
C PRO A 160 -5.06 -11.07 12.12
N VAL A 161 -4.59 -9.99 11.45
CA VAL A 161 -5.27 -8.70 11.31
C VAL A 161 -5.17 -8.24 9.87
N TYR A 162 -6.27 -7.80 9.28
CA TYR A 162 -6.36 -7.43 7.86
C TYR A 162 -6.49 -5.92 7.73
N LEU A 163 -5.39 -5.24 7.39
CA LEU A 163 -5.38 -3.80 7.20
C LEU A 163 -5.84 -3.47 5.79
N ARG A 164 -7.10 -3.08 5.64
CA ARG A 164 -7.70 -2.65 4.37
C ARG A 164 -7.30 -1.19 4.11
N ASN A 165 -6.12 -1.02 3.52
CA ASN A 165 -5.54 0.30 3.31
C ASN A 165 -6.32 1.09 2.26
N SER A 166 -6.57 2.37 2.54
CA SER A 166 -7.00 3.36 1.56
C SER A 166 -5.95 3.53 0.46
N THR A 167 -6.30 4.26 -0.60
CA THR A 167 -5.37 4.57 -1.70
C THR A 167 -4.20 5.39 -1.17
N ALA A 168 -3.03 4.79 -1.21
CA ALA A 168 -1.80 5.41 -0.71
C ALA A 168 -1.34 6.57 -1.61
N TYR A 169 -0.76 7.60 -1.02
CA TYR A 169 -0.10 8.71 -1.73
C TYR A 169 1.07 9.26 -0.90
N GLY A 170 1.78 10.23 -1.46
CA GLY A 170 2.77 11.03 -0.76
C GLY A 170 4.21 10.58 -0.95
N PHE A 171 5.11 11.20 -0.22
CA PHE A 171 6.54 10.90 -0.28
C PHE A 171 6.86 9.54 0.33
N SER A 172 7.68 8.79 -0.39
CA SER A 172 8.39 7.61 0.11
C SER A 172 9.80 7.58 -0.47
N PRO A 173 10.82 7.12 0.28
CA PRO A 173 12.14 6.86 -0.27
C PRO A 173 12.13 5.97 -1.52
N MET A 174 11.16 5.05 -1.62
CA MET A 174 10.90 4.17 -2.77
C MET A 174 9.73 4.71 -3.59
N PHE A 175 9.94 5.84 -4.26
CA PHE A 175 8.90 6.65 -4.89
C PHE A 175 8.11 5.91 -5.98
N ARG A 176 6.82 6.24 -6.07
CA ARG A 176 5.88 5.75 -7.09
C ARG A 176 5.09 6.90 -7.69
N ILE A 177 5.08 6.98 -9.01
CA ILE A 177 4.32 7.98 -9.75
C ILE A 177 2.94 7.47 -10.21
N ASP A 178 2.73 6.16 -10.21
CA ASP A 178 1.51 5.51 -10.71
C ASP A 178 0.31 5.56 -9.74
N LEU A 179 0.43 6.31 -8.64
CA LEU A 179 -0.64 6.59 -7.67
C LEU A 179 -1.31 7.92 -8.00
N VAL A 180 -2.65 7.99 -7.90
CA VAL A 180 -3.45 9.11 -8.42
C VAL A 180 -2.94 10.49 -7.99
N VAL A 181 -2.74 10.73 -6.69
CA VAL A 181 -2.27 12.03 -6.17
C VAL A 181 -0.85 12.32 -6.66
N ASN A 182 0.05 11.34 -6.55
CA ASN A 182 1.44 11.47 -6.97
C ASN A 182 1.53 11.75 -8.48
N ASN A 183 0.69 11.08 -9.28
CA ASN A 183 0.66 11.23 -10.72
C ASN A 183 0.20 12.65 -11.15
N LEU A 184 -0.95 13.10 -10.62
CA LEU A 184 -1.49 14.41 -10.95
C LEU A 184 -0.50 15.53 -10.56
N LEU A 185 0.09 15.45 -9.36
CA LEU A 185 1.03 16.46 -8.88
C LEU A 185 2.35 16.46 -9.68
N ALA A 186 2.89 15.30 -9.95
CA ALA A 186 4.13 15.16 -10.73
C ALA A 186 3.92 15.59 -12.20
N CYS A 187 2.75 15.30 -12.81
CA CYS A 187 2.38 15.74 -14.13
C CYS A 187 2.28 17.27 -14.18
N ALA A 188 1.55 17.89 -13.22
CA ALA A 188 1.43 19.32 -13.09
C ALA A 188 2.80 20.03 -13.01
N LEU A 189 3.69 19.51 -12.18
CA LEU A 189 5.02 20.07 -11.99
C LEU A 189 5.93 19.93 -13.22
N SER A 190 5.93 18.77 -13.88
CA SER A 190 6.90 18.41 -14.91
C SER A 190 6.45 18.74 -16.34
N LYS A 191 5.13 18.76 -16.57
CA LYS A 191 4.55 19.00 -17.92
C LYS A 191 3.68 20.26 -18.00
N GLY A 192 3.34 20.87 -16.87
CA GLY A 192 2.40 21.99 -16.84
C GLY A 192 0.94 21.60 -17.05
N ASP A 193 0.62 20.31 -16.95
CA ASP A 193 -0.73 19.77 -17.15
C ASP A 193 -1.14 18.86 -16.00
N ILE A 194 -2.42 18.87 -15.65
CA ILE A 194 -3.08 17.93 -14.74
C ILE A 194 -3.95 17.03 -15.60
N GLN A 195 -3.41 15.86 -16.00
CA GLN A 195 -4.07 14.98 -16.96
C GLN A 195 -5.08 14.05 -16.25
N MET A 196 -6.36 14.32 -16.45
CA MET A 196 -7.48 13.53 -15.95
C MET A 196 -7.88 12.50 -17.00
N LYS A 197 -7.78 11.20 -16.66
CA LYS A 197 -8.16 10.09 -17.56
C LYS A 197 -9.67 9.87 -17.61
N SER A 198 -10.39 10.20 -16.53
CA SER A 198 -11.84 10.11 -16.40
C SER A 198 -12.44 11.50 -16.16
N ASP A 199 -13.77 11.55 -16.01
CA ASP A 199 -14.52 12.74 -15.61
C ASP A 199 -14.19 13.25 -14.19
N GLY A 200 -13.46 12.43 -13.42
CA GLY A 200 -13.08 12.75 -12.05
C GLY A 200 -14.16 12.54 -10.99
N GLU A 201 -15.34 12.04 -11.34
CA GLU A 201 -16.44 11.80 -10.40
C GLU A 201 -16.17 10.65 -9.40
N PRO A 202 -15.41 9.58 -9.73
CA PRO A 202 -15.19 8.48 -8.81
C PRO A 202 -14.54 8.91 -7.49
N TRP A 203 -15.06 8.36 -6.40
CA TRP A 203 -14.55 8.56 -5.04
C TRP A 203 -13.38 7.64 -4.72
N ARG A 204 -12.41 8.17 -3.98
CA ARG A 204 -11.29 7.42 -3.43
C ARG A 204 -11.01 7.86 -1.99
N PRO A 205 -10.95 6.92 -1.04
CA PRO A 205 -10.32 7.19 0.24
C PRO A 205 -8.82 7.32 0.03
N LEU A 206 -8.22 8.37 0.54
CA LEU A 206 -6.79 8.67 0.41
C LEU A 206 -6.09 8.61 1.76
N ILE A 207 -4.86 8.13 1.77
CA ILE A 207 -4.02 8.09 2.98
C ILE A 207 -2.55 8.28 2.60
N HIS A 208 -1.83 9.08 3.38
CA HIS A 208 -0.38 9.19 3.21
C HIS A 208 0.31 7.86 3.54
N CYS A 209 1.30 7.44 2.74
CA CYS A 209 1.97 6.15 2.93
C CYS A 209 2.65 6.01 4.30
N ARG A 210 3.11 7.12 4.91
CA ARG A 210 3.65 7.14 6.26
C ARG A 210 2.58 6.88 7.32
N ASP A 211 1.36 7.37 7.12
CA ASP A 211 0.24 7.11 8.03
C ASP A 211 -0.24 5.66 7.97
N ILE A 212 -0.13 4.99 6.80
CA ILE A 212 -0.32 3.54 6.73
C ILE A 212 0.71 2.84 7.63
N ALA A 213 1.97 3.23 7.54
CA ALA A 213 3.02 2.65 8.37
C ALA A 213 2.79 2.90 9.87
N HIS A 214 2.34 4.10 10.26
CA HIS A 214 1.91 4.41 11.63
C HIS A 214 0.79 3.48 12.09
N ALA A 215 -0.23 3.24 11.26
CA ALA A 215 -1.33 2.33 11.60
C ALA A 215 -0.84 0.89 11.81
N PHE A 216 0.11 0.40 11.00
CA PHE A 216 0.75 -0.91 11.21
C PHE A 216 1.43 -1.00 12.58
N VAL A 217 2.21 0.02 12.96
CA VAL A 217 2.92 0.04 14.25
C VAL A 217 1.93 0.16 15.41
N ALA A 218 0.93 1.03 15.31
CA ALA A 218 -0.08 1.18 16.34
C ALA A 218 -0.92 -0.11 16.55
N LEU A 219 -1.25 -0.82 15.46
CA LEU A 219 -1.96 -2.10 15.53
C LEU A 219 -1.05 -3.24 16.02
N LEU A 220 0.27 -3.16 15.81
CA LEU A 220 1.22 -4.08 16.44
C LEU A 220 1.14 -4.01 17.97
N GLU A 221 0.97 -2.82 18.53
CA GLU A 221 0.97 -2.58 19.97
C GLU A 221 -0.44 -2.69 20.61
N ALA A 222 -1.49 -2.70 19.78
CA ALA A 222 -2.87 -2.77 20.26
C ALA A 222 -3.15 -4.09 21.01
N PRO A 223 -4.05 -4.08 22.02
CA PRO A 223 -4.50 -5.29 22.70
C PRO A 223 -5.05 -6.33 21.72
N THR A 224 -4.59 -7.57 21.82
CA THR A 224 -5.03 -8.67 20.93
C THR A 224 -6.55 -8.83 20.91
N SER A 225 -7.22 -8.64 22.04
CA SER A 225 -8.69 -8.73 22.15
C SER A 225 -9.44 -7.73 21.26
N LEU A 226 -8.82 -6.60 20.92
CA LEU A 226 -9.43 -5.58 20.07
C LEU A 226 -9.24 -5.85 18.57
N ILE A 227 -8.20 -6.60 18.19
CA ILE A 227 -7.77 -6.74 16.79
C ILE A 227 -7.81 -8.19 16.26
N HIS A 228 -7.97 -9.16 17.15
CA HIS A 228 -7.91 -10.59 16.78
C HIS A 228 -8.90 -10.94 15.68
N ASN A 229 -8.38 -11.46 14.57
CA ASN A 229 -9.16 -11.91 13.41
C ASN A 229 -10.08 -10.82 12.83
N LYS A 230 -9.64 -9.57 12.83
CA LYS A 230 -10.45 -8.45 12.33
C LYS A 230 -9.89 -7.84 11.05
N ALA A 231 -10.82 -7.52 10.15
CA ALA A 231 -10.57 -6.55 9.10
C ALA A 231 -10.73 -5.14 9.67
N ILE A 232 -9.86 -4.22 9.28
CA ILE A 232 -9.86 -2.83 9.73
C ILE A 232 -9.56 -1.94 8.54
N ASN A 233 -10.48 -1.05 8.20
CA ASN A 233 -10.25 -0.04 7.19
C ASN A 233 -9.24 0.99 7.71
N ILE A 234 -8.18 1.26 6.95
CA ILE A 234 -7.10 2.15 7.35
C ILE A 234 -7.19 3.46 6.56
N GLY A 235 -7.58 4.52 7.25
CA GLY A 235 -7.80 5.85 6.70
C GLY A 235 -8.59 6.74 7.66
N SER A 236 -9.10 7.85 7.15
CA SER A 236 -9.92 8.81 7.91
C SER A 236 -11.16 9.21 7.12
N ASN A 237 -12.28 9.41 7.83
CA ASN A 237 -13.58 9.72 7.22
C ASN A 237 -13.57 11.02 6.40
N ASP A 238 -12.75 12.00 6.78
CA ASP A 238 -12.56 13.28 6.09
C ASP A 238 -11.61 13.21 4.89
N GLN A 239 -11.00 12.05 4.64
CA GLN A 239 -10.05 11.84 3.53
C GLN A 239 -10.65 11.00 2.38
N ASN A 240 -11.96 11.04 2.20
CA ASN A 240 -12.65 10.55 1.00
C ASN A 240 -12.83 11.71 0.01
N PHE A 241 -12.22 11.62 -1.17
CA PHE A 241 -12.26 12.67 -2.19
C PHE A 241 -12.71 12.13 -3.54
N GLN A 242 -13.37 12.96 -4.34
CA GLN A 242 -13.50 12.70 -5.77
C GLN A 242 -12.17 13.03 -6.47
N VAL A 243 -11.85 12.33 -7.55
CA VAL A 243 -10.57 12.55 -8.27
C VAL A 243 -10.50 13.99 -8.82
N LYS A 244 -11.64 14.61 -9.20
CA LYS A 244 -11.71 16.01 -9.62
C LYS A 244 -11.34 17.00 -8.51
N ASP A 245 -11.70 16.69 -7.24
CA ASP A 245 -11.33 17.53 -6.09
C ASP A 245 -9.83 17.48 -5.84
N VAL A 246 -9.22 16.28 -6.02
CA VAL A 246 -7.77 16.13 -5.97
C VAL A 246 -7.10 16.96 -7.07
N ALA A 247 -7.63 16.94 -8.30
CA ALA A 247 -7.10 17.73 -9.41
C ALA A 247 -7.19 19.23 -9.15
N ALA A 248 -8.31 19.71 -8.57
CA ALA A 248 -8.47 21.10 -8.17
C ALA A 248 -7.43 21.51 -7.11
N LYS A 249 -7.22 20.68 -6.08
CA LYS A 249 -6.18 20.93 -5.04
C LYS A 249 -4.77 20.93 -5.63
N VAL A 250 -4.48 20.08 -6.61
CA VAL A 250 -3.20 20.10 -7.34
C VAL A 250 -3.04 21.41 -8.12
N HIS A 251 -4.11 21.89 -8.76
CA HIS A 251 -4.10 23.19 -9.45
C HIS A 251 -3.83 24.35 -8.48
N ASP A 252 -4.44 24.34 -7.28
CA ASP A 252 -4.17 25.35 -6.25
C ASP A 252 -2.68 25.40 -5.83
N LEU A 253 -2.01 24.23 -5.81
CA LEU A 253 -0.58 24.14 -5.49
C LEU A 253 0.35 24.48 -6.67
N VAL A 254 -0.11 24.24 -7.91
CA VAL A 254 0.61 24.50 -9.15
C VAL A 254 -0.30 25.28 -10.11
N PRO A 255 -0.59 26.58 -9.86
CA PRO A 255 -1.57 27.38 -10.62
C PRO A 255 -1.23 27.57 -12.11
N SER A 256 0.02 27.31 -12.49
CA SER A 256 0.44 27.34 -13.89
C SER A 256 0.06 26.11 -14.70
N ALA A 257 -0.39 25.02 -14.05
CA ALA A 257 -0.79 23.78 -14.72
C ALA A 257 -2.25 23.83 -15.17
N ASN A 258 -2.55 23.32 -16.37
CA ASN A 258 -3.93 23.27 -16.89
C ASN A 258 -4.57 21.92 -16.56
N ILE A 259 -5.84 21.92 -16.14
CA ILE A 259 -6.62 20.68 -16.00
C ILE A 259 -7.08 20.23 -17.39
N ILE A 260 -6.66 19.04 -17.81
CA ILE A 260 -6.96 18.47 -19.13
C ILE A 260 -7.66 17.12 -18.95
N PHE A 261 -8.83 16.96 -19.55
CA PHE A 261 -9.52 15.68 -19.62
C PHE A 261 -9.11 14.95 -20.90
N THR A 262 -8.44 13.79 -20.76
CA THR A 262 -7.93 13.05 -21.91
C THR A 262 -8.99 12.21 -22.59
N GLY A 263 -10.09 11.90 -21.89
CA GLY A 263 -11.19 11.09 -22.45
C GLY A 263 -10.79 9.65 -22.76
N GLU A 264 -9.76 9.12 -22.09
CA GLU A 264 -9.32 7.74 -22.28
C GLU A 264 -10.46 6.76 -21.97
N VAL A 265 -10.74 5.85 -22.92
CA VAL A 265 -11.69 4.75 -22.74
C VAL A 265 -11.05 3.69 -21.81
N GLY A 266 -11.79 3.26 -20.78
CA GLY A 266 -11.30 2.25 -19.83
C GLY A 266 -10.72 2.86 -18.55
N ALA A 267 -11.16 4.04 -18.16
CA ALA A 267 -10.87 4.62 -16.85
C ALA A 267 -11.22 3.62 -15.73
N ASP A 268 -10.45 3.67 -14.66
CA ASP A 268 -10.60 2.85 -13.46
C ASP A 268 -12.06 2.83 -12.95
N PRO A 269 -12.78 1.69 -13.03
CA PRO A 269 -14.20 1.61 -12.73
C PRO A 269 -14.52 1.65 -11.24
N ARG A 270 -13.50 1.63 -10.37
CA ARG A 270 -13.68 1.66 -8.91
C ARG A 270 -14.29 2.99 -8.50
N ASP A 271 -15.25 2.92 -7.59
CA ASP A 271 -15.91 4.09 -7.02
C ASP A 271 -16.42 3.71 -5.62
N TYR A 272 -15.78 4.23 -4.58
CA TYR A 272 -16.13 3.88 -3.20
C TYR A 272 -15.70 4.92 -2.18
N ARG A 273 -16.59 5.16 -1.21
CA ARG A 273 -16.31 5.89 0.03
C ARG A 273 -16.28 4.92 1.19
N VAL A 274 -15.31 5.09 2.08
CA VAL A 274 -15.04 4.13 3.16
C VAL A 274 -15.22 4.80 4.51
N ASN A 275 -15.82 4.07 5.44
CA ASN A 275 -15.96 4.42 6.85
C ASN A 275 -14.76 3.87 7.63
N PHE A 276 -14.22 4.67 8.54
CA PHE A 276 -13.04 4.37 9.36
C PHE A 276 -13.31 4.41 10.87
N ASP A 277 -14.57 4.38 11.29
CA ASP A 277 -14.95 4.48 12.70
C ASP A 277 -14.39 3.32 13.54
N LEU A 278 -14.24 2.13 12.94
CA LEU A 278 -13.66 0.98 13.65
C LEU A 278 -12.20 1.23 14.03
N LEU A 279 -11.38 1.82 13.15
CA LEU A 279 -10.00 2.19 13.47
C LEU A 279 -9.95 3.17 14.65
N THR A 280 -10.81 4.19 14.62
CA THR A 280 -10.90 5.18 15.70
C THR A 280 -11.35 4.54 17.02
N ALA A 281 -12.27 3.57 16.97
CA ALA A 281 -12.74 2.84 18.17
C ALA A 281 -11.64 1.92 18.76
N ILE A 282 -10.83 1.28 17.90
CA ILE A 282 -9.72 0.41 18.34
C ILE A 282 -8.54 1.25 18.86
N LEU A 283 -8.25 2.38 18.19
CA LEU A 283 -7.12 3.25 18.47
C LEU A 283 -7.57 4.70 18.75
N PRO A 284 -8.27 4.98 19.85
CA PRO A 284 -8.89 6.29 20.10
C PRO A 284 -7.89 7.46 20.23
N GLY A 285 -6.62 7.16 20.44
CA GLY A 285 -5.53 8.14 20.48
C GLY A 285 -4.74 8.29 19.19
N PHE A 286 -5.07 7.50 18.16
CA PHE A 286 -4.35 7.53 16.90
C PHE A 286 -4.60 8.84 16.13
N LYS A 287 -3.53 9.46 15.66
CA LYS A 287 -3.60 10.68 14.85
C LYS A 287 -2.84 10.46 13.57
N PHE A 288 -3.46 10.83 12.46
CA PHE A 288 -2.80 10.91 11.17
C PHE A 288 -1.84 12.09 11.18
N GLU A 289 -0.64 11.89 10.63
CA GLU A 289 0.40 12.92 10.50
C GLU A 289 0.09 13.88 9.35
N TYR A 290 -0.58 13.35 8.30
CA TYR A 290 -0.86 14.09 7.07
C TYR A 290 -2.35 14.19 6.75
N THR A 291 -2.76 15.39 6.34
CA THR A 291 -3.96 15.59 5.53
C THR A 291 -3.57 15.51 4.05
N LEU A 292 -4.56 15.46 3.12
CA LEU A 292 -4.27 15.50 1.70
C LEU A 292 -3.45 16.76 1.33
N ASP A 293 -3.84 17.92 1.87
CA ASP A 293 -3.17 19.20 1.57
C ASP A 293 -1.72 19.20 2.06
N SER A 294 -1.45 18.82 3.33
CA SER A 294 -0.09 18.80 3.86
C SER A 294 0.79 17.74 3.19
N GLY A 295 0.24 16.57 2.86
CA GLY A 295 0.96 15.50 2.17
C GLY A 295 1.31 15.87 0.72
N MET A 296 0.40 16.54 0.00
CA MET A 296 0.69 17.07 -1.35
C MET A 296 1.73 18.18 -1.31
N GLN A 297 1.65 19.11 -0.34
CA GLN A 297 2.65 20.16 -0.16
C GLN A 297 4.04 19.56 0.06
N HIS A 298 4.15 18.59 0.97
CA HIS A 298 5.41 17.91 1.24
C HIS A 298 5.95 17.20 -0.02
N LEU A 299 5.08 16.47 -0.75
CA LEU A 299 5.50 15.79 -1.97
C LEU A 299 5.97 16.78 -3.04
N LEU A 300 5.28 17.93 -3.20
CA LEU A 300 5.67 18.98 -4.14
C LEU A 300 7.06 19.54 -3.83
N GLU A 301 7.36 19.78 -2.55
CA GLU A 301 8.69 20.24 -2.10
C GLU A 301 9.77 19.23 -2.43
N VAL A 302 9.52 17.93 -2.18
CA VAL A 302 10.46 16.86 -2.53
C VAL A 302 10.71 16.82 -4.03
N LEU A 303 9.65 16.82 -4.86
CA LEU A 303 9.77 16.78 -6.32
C LEU A 303 10.53 18.00 -6.87
N ARG A 304 10.30 19.20 -6.31
CA ARG A 304 11.05 20.40 -6.67
C ARG A 304 12.53 20.30 -6.31
N ASN A 305 12.83 19.83 -5.10
CA ASN A 305 14.22 19.71 -4.62
C ASN A 305 15.03 18.69 -5.42
N MET A 306 14.38 17.65 -5.97
CA MET A 306 15.04 16.68 -6.85
C MET A 306 15.06 17.12 -8.32
N ASN A 307 14.56 18.31 -8.65
CA ASN A 307 14.39 18.81 -10.03
C ASN A 307 13.64 17.83 -10.93
N PHE A 308 12.52 17.29 -10.43
CA PHE A 308 11.73 16.29 -11.14
C PHE A 308 11.27 16.83 -12.50
N SER A 309 11.58 16.09 -13.56
CA SER A 309 11.43 16.52 -14.95
C SER A 309 10.38 15.71 -15.73
N ALA A 310 10.03 16.17 -16.93
CA ALA A 310 9.19 15.40 -17.86
C ALA A 310 9.83 14.06 -18.25
N ALA A 311 11.16 13.99 -18.35
CA ALA A 311 11.89 12.74 -18.61
C ALA A 311 11.75 11.74 -17.46
N ASP A 312 11.72 12.22 -16.19
CA ASP A 312 11.45 11.36 -15.04
C ASP A 312 10.00 10.87 -15.05
N PHE A 313 9.04 11.74 -15.43
CA PHE A 313 7.62 11.39 -15.52
C PHE A 313 7.36 10.33 -16.59
N ASP A 314 7.91 10.49 -17.79
CA ASP A 314 7.72 9.58 -18.91
C ASP A 314 8.63 8.34 -18.85
N GLY A 315 9.62 8.36 -17.98
CA GLY A 315 10.60 7.29 -17.80
C GLY A 315 10.04 6.03 -17.13
N GLU A 316 10.91 5.03 -17.03
CA GLU A 316 10.55 3.74 -16.42
C GLU A 316 10.70 3.76 -14.88
N ARG A 317 11.62 4.60 -14.39
CA ARG A 317 12.13 4.58 -13.01
C ARG A 317 11.05 4.62 -11.94
N PHE A 318 10.01 5.41 -12.13
CA PHE A 318 8.97 5.65 -11.11
C PHE A 318 7.63 4.99 -11.43
N VAL A 319 7.53 4.29 -12.57
CA VAL A 319 6.33 3.56 -12.99
C VAL A 319 6.53 2.07 -12.72
N ARG A 320 5.94 1.58 -11.63
CA ARG A 320 6.13 0.18 -11.18
C ARG A 320 5.85 -0.86 -12.27
N LEU A 321 4.82 -0.64 -13.08
CA LEU A 321 4.48 -1.50 -14.19
C LEU A 321 5.61 -1.63 -15.22
N ARG A 322 6.27 -0.51 -15.55
CA ARG A 322 7.37 -0.48 -16.52
C ARG A 322 8.60 -1.17 -15.96
N LEU A 323 8.95 -0.88 -14.69
CA LEU A 323 10.06 -1.56 -14.01
C LEU A 323 9.84 -3.07 -13.91
N LEU A 324 8.61 -3.49 -13.54
CA LEU A 324 8.29 -4.91 -13.46
C LEU A 324 8.47 -5.60 -14.82
N LYS A 325 7.94 -5.01 -15.90
CA LYS A 325 8.11 -5.55 -17.27
C LYS A 325 9.59 -5.66 -17.66
N LYS A 326 10.39 -4.64 -17.33
CA LYS A 326 11.83 -4.62 -17.59
C LYS A 326 12.53 -5.75 -16.83
N ASN A 327 12.25 -5.86 -15.53
CA ASN A 327 12.92 -6.84 -14.66
C ASN A 327 12.47 -8.27 -14.95
N LEU A 328 11.18 -8.51 -15.27
CA LEU A 328 10.70 -9.81 -15.73
C LEU A 328 11.29 -10.23 -17.10
N ALA A 329 11.61 -9.27 -17.97
CA ALA A 329 12.30 -9.56 -19.24
C ALA A 329 13.78 -9.94 -19.04
N LEU A 330 14.40 -9.46 -17.95
CA LEU A 330 15.78 -9.79 -17.58
C LEU A 330 15.87 -11.10 -16.78
N GLU A 331 14.81 -11.45 -16.04
CA GLU A 331 14.71 -12.66 -15.20
C GLU A 331 13.42 -13.43 -15.56
N PRO A 332 13.44 -14.23 -16.65
CA PRO A 332 12.23 -14.94 -17.11
C PRO A 332 11.73 -16.05 -16.17
N GLN A 333 12.33 -16.23 -14.99
CA GLN A 333 11.98 -17.28 -14.02
C GLN A 333 11.13 -16.79 -12.82
N LEU A 334 10.72 -15.52 -12.79
CA LEU A 334 9.81 -15.00 -11.75
C LEU A 334 8.36 -15.36 -12.03
#